data_1080c43841a76fef96134bb2302165df
#
_entry.id   1080c43841a76fef96134bb2302165df
#
_cell.length_a   1.000
_cell.length_b   1.000
_cell.length_c   1.000
_cell.angle_alpha   90.00
_cell.angle_beta   90.00
_cell.angle_gamma   90.00
#
_symmetry.space_group_name_H-M   'P 1'
#
loop_
_entity.id
_entity.type
_entity.pdbx_description
1 polymer ?
#
loop_
_entity_poly.entity_id
_entity_poly.type
_entity_poly.pdbx_seq_one_letter_code
_entity_poly.pdbx_strand_id
1 'polypeptide(L)'
;MKKKIIDAQIFRTKISHKTIWLFVLLKESNNIEGWGEATLSGKDDEIFKIKDKTFEIILNKIYISPLEFKDILPFKNIVQASISSAIMQCLWDIQGQIEKKAINEIFHQKRKQIEVYANFNRSTIDRTLEGVKLNSKIVRDHGYKFVKFAPFDEVIPNIETNTILKSMRKGLDRIEVIRDVFGPKVNIMIDCHWRFNYDAAVQLLKECKKYNLYWLECPIEENIKNLSLIRKLRLKANSFGIKLAGLETKILKKGFHEYVKAETYDVMMPDIKYAGGPDEMLDIEKTLIKNNISFSPHNPSGPISHAHTLQICGATHENSLMEHQFKESIYFDKLLNTPNPEIKQGKSLIPKNNYGLGVDINKLELKYI
;
A
#
# COMPACT_ATOMS: atom_id res chain seq x y z
N MET A 1 -31.83 3.45 1.61
CA MET A 1 -32.42 3.27 0.25
C MET A 1 -31.89 1.97 -0.31
N LYS A 2 -32.73 1.17 -0.99
CA LYS A 2 -32.29 -0.03 -1.70
C LYS A 2 -31.49 0.37 -2.94
N LYS A 3 -30.36 -0.25 -3.17
CA LYS A 3 -29.44 -0.04 -4.28
C LYS A 3 -29.26 -1.32 -5.09
N LYS A 4 -28.87 -1.20 -6.35
CA LYS A 4 -28.66 -2.35 -7.24
C LYS A 4 -27.49 -2.07 -8.18
N ILE A 5 -26.50 -2.94 -8.21
CA ILE A 5 -25.42 -2.88 -9.19
C ILE A 5 -25.90 -3.46 -10.51
N ILE A 6 -25.83 -2.66 -11.58
CA ILE A 6 -26.33 -3.01 -12.91
C ILE A 6 -25.21 -3.27 -13.92
N ASP A 7 -24.00 -2.79 -13.66
CA ASP A 7 -22.83 -3.01 -14.53
C ASP A 7 -21.54 -3.07 -13.71
N ALA A 8 -20.56 -3.85 -14.19
CA ALA A 8 -19.26 -4.03 -13.61
C ALA A 8 -18.21 -4.18 -14.71
N GLN A 9 -17.18 -3.35 -14.68
CA GLN A 9 -16.10 -3.32 -15.67
C GLN A 9 -14.75 -3.36 -15.00
N ILE A 10 -13.73 -3.87 -15.70
CA ILE A 10 -12.33 -3.80 -15.31
C ILE A 10 -11.49 -3.29 -16.47
N PHE A 11 -10.62 -2.32 -16.18
CA PHE A 11 -9.71 -1.72 -17.15
C PHE A 11 -8.28 -2.10 -16.80
N ARG A 12 -7.53 -2.52 -17.82
CA ARG A 12 -6.13 -2.88 -17.72
C ARG A 12 -5.29 -1.80 -18.40
N THR A 13 -4.47 -1.11 -17.63
CA THR A 13 -3.70 0.06 -18.10
C THR A 13 -2.22 -0.16 -17.86
N LYS A 14 -1.44 -0.30 -18.93
CA LYS A 14 0.02 -0.45 -18.85
C LYS A 14 0.65 0.93 -18.73
N ILE A 15 1.32 1.23 -17.63
CA ILE A 15 1.91 2.54 -17.35
C ILE A 15 3.43 2.58 -17.42
N SER A 16 4.07 1.42 -17.35
CA SER A 16 5.51 1.25 -17.54
C SER A 16 5.82 -0.14 -18.06
N HIS A 17 7.10 -0.44 -18.28
CA HIS A 17 7.53 -1.79 -18.67
C HIS A 17 7.31 -2.85 -17.57
N LYS A 18 7.14 -2.41 -16.32
CA LYS A 18 6.95 -3.29 -15.14
C LYS A 18 5.56 -3.21 -14.52
N THR A 19 4.83 -2.09 -14.72
CA THR A 19 3.64 -1.79 -13.95
C THR A 19 2.41 -1.74 -14.85
N ILE A 20 1.41 -2.50 -14.46
CA ILE A 20 0.06 -2.49 -15.01
C ILE A 20 -0.88 -2.15 -13.86
N TRP A 21 -1.72 -1.13 -14.05
CA TRP A 21 -2.80 -0.85 -13.11
C TRP A 21 -4.11 -1.50 -13.59
N LEU A 22 -4.88 -2.00 -12.62
CA LEU A 22 -6.20 -2.57 -12.85
C LEU A 22 -7.25 -1.75 -12.10
N PHE A 23 -8.12 -1.07 -12.84
CA PHE A 23 -9.21 -0.29 -12.28
C PHE A 23 -10.53 -1.05 -12.44
N VAL A 24 -11.32 -1.07 -11.37
CA VAL A 24 -12.68 -1.63 -11.37
C VAL A 24 -13.66 -0.47 -11.31
N LEU A 25 -14.69 -0.56 -12.14
CA LEU A 25 -15.82 0.37 -12.17
C LEU A 25 -17.09 -0.41 -11.90
N LEU A 26 -17.88 0.02 -10.93
CA LEU A 26 -19.24 -0.44 -10.73
C LEU A 26 -20.22 0.68 -11.06
N LYS A 27 -21.37 0.32 -11.65
CA LYS A 27 -22.46 1.23 -11.92
C LYS A 27 -23.73 0.80 -11.17
N GLU A 28 -24.27 1.73 -10.41
CA GLU A 28 -25.53 1.56 -9.66
C GLU A 28 -26.73 1.99 -10.52
N SER A 29 -27.92 1.50 -10.23
CA SER A 29 -29.16 1.67 -11.01
C SER A 29 -29.58 3.13 -11.22
N ASN A 30 -29.15 4.07 -10.37
CA ASN A 30 -29.36 5.51 -10.56
C ASN A 30 -28.22 6.19 -11.36
N ASN A 31 -27.45 5.43 -12.14
CA ASN A 31 -26.30 5.89 -12.91
C ASN A 31 -25.11 6.42 -12.08
N ILE A 32 -25.05 6.11 -10.80
CA ILE A 32 -23.90 6.44 -9.95
C ILE A 32 -22.78 5.44 -10.25
N GLU A 33 -21.58 5.94 -10.51
CA GLU A 33 -20.38 5.14 -10.78
C GLU A 33 -19.43 5.22 -9.59
N GLY A 34 -18.85 4.06 -9.21
CA GLY A 34 -17.82 3.99 -8.17
C GLY A 34 -16.59 3.28 -8.66
N TRP A 35 -15.43 3.79 -8.25
CA TRP A 35 -14.12 3.30 -8.67
C TRP A 35 -13.38 2.55 -7.57
N GLY A 36 -12.67 1.51 -7.98
CA GLY A 36 -11.75 0.75 -7.13
C GLY A 36 -10.51 0.32 -7.91
N GLU A 37 -9.48 -0.14 -7.22
CA GLU A 37 -8.23 -0.58 -7.84
C GLU A 37 -7.85 -1.97 -7.37
N ALA A 38 -7.63 -2.89 -8.34
CA ALA A 38 -7.29 -4.29 -8.14
C ALA A 38 -5.84 -4.61 -8.56
N THR A 39 -4.97 -3.61 -8.65
CA THR A 39 -3.58 -3.77 -9.10
C THR A 39 -2.81 -4.78 -8.26
N LEU A 40 -2.35 -5.87 -8.89
CA LEU A 40 -1.53 -6.91 -8.28
C LEU A 40 -0.39 -7.27 -9.22
N SER A 41 0.83 -6.89 -8.88
CA SER A 41 2.01 -7.00 -9.75
C SER A 41 2.23 -8.42 -10.26
N GLY A 42 2.26 -8.58 -11.58
CA GLY A 42 2.49 -9.86 -12.26
C GLY A 42 1.34 -10.87 -12.17
N LYS A 43 0.15 -10.47 -11.68
CA LYS A 43 -1.03 -11.32 -11.51
C LYS A 43 -2.28 -10.79 -12.23
N ASP A 44 -2.12 -9.81 -13.07
CA ASP A 44 -3.22 -9.19 -13.81
C ASP A 44 -4.01 -10.20 -14.67
N ASP A 45 -3.34 -11.12 -15.36
CA ASP A 45 -4.03 -12.20 -16.13
C ASP A 45 -4.82 -13.14 -15.24
N GLU A 46 -4.35 -13.44 -14.02
CA GLU A 46 -5.08 -14.27 -13.07
C GLU A 46 -6.36 -13.57 -12.59
N ILE A 47 -6.31 -12.25 -12.36
CA ILE A 47 -7.49 -11.45 -11.99
C ILE A 47 -8.50 -11.44 -13.16
N PHE A 48 -8.02 -11.24 -14.40
CA PHE A 48 -8.90 -11.26 -15.57
C PHE A 48 -9.61 -12.60 -15.78
N LYS A 49 -8.98 -13.73 -15.46
CA LYS A 49 -9.60 -15.07 -15.54
C LYS A 49 -10.77 -15.27 -14.58
N ILE A 50 -10.77 -14.57 -13.45
CA ILE A 50 -11.81 -14.76 -12.42
C ILE A 50 -12.82 -13.61 -12.34
N LYS A 51 -12.62 -12.52 -13.09
CA LYS A 51 -13.41 -11.29 -12.98
C LYS A 51 -14.91 -11.52 -13.16
N ASP A 52 -15.31 -12.26 -14.21
CA ASP A 52 -16.72 -12.44 -14.55
C ASP A 52 -17.48 -13.19 -13.46
N LYS A 53 -16.90 -14.29 -12.94
CA LYS A 53 -17.47 -15.04 -11.81
C LYS A 53 -17.58 -14.19 -10.54
N THR A 54 -16.63 -13.27 -10.34
CA THR A 54 -16.65 -12.38 -9.17
C THR A 54 -17.71 -11.30 -9.35
N PHE A 55 -17.85 -10.75 -10.56
CA PHE A 55 -18.90 -9.75 -10.86
C PHE A 55 -20.32 -10.35 -10.80
N GLU A 56 -20.51 -11.59 -11.23
CA GLU A 56 -21.80 -12.30 -11.09
C GLU A 56 -22.32 -12.33 -9.65
N ILE A 57 -21.41 -12.33 -8.65
CA ILE A 57 -21.78 -12.33 -7.24
C ILE A 57 -22.55 -11.06 -6.85
N ILE A 58 -22.23 -9.92 -7.47
CA ILE A 58 -22.75 -8.60 -7.10
C ILE A 58 -23.80 -8.07 -8.09
N LEU A 59 -23.71 -8.47 -9.36
CA LEU A 59 -24.60 -7.99 -10.41
C LEU A 59 -26.05 -8.33 -10.09
N ASN A 60 -26.93 -7.36 -10.30
CA ASN A 60 -28.37 -7.44 -10.08
C ASN A 60 -28.81 -7.72 -8.62
N LYS A 61 -27.88 -7.80 -7.66
CA LYS A 61 -28.25 -7.89 -6.25
C LYS A 61 -28.75 -6.55 -5.71
N ILE A 62 -29.81 -6.61 -4.94
CA ILE A 62 -30.36 -5.48 -4.19
C ILE A 62 -29.69 -5.48 -2.83
N TYR A 63 -29.17 -4.32 -2.40
CA TYR A 63 -28.48 -4.16 -1.13
C TYR A 63 -28.80 -2.81 -0.48
N ILE A 64 -28.53 -2.69 0.80
CA ILE A 64 -28.69 -1.45 1.58
C ILE A 64 -27.32 -0.90 1.98
N SER A 65 -26.39 -1.79 2.35
CA SER A 65 -25.05 -1.43 2.81
C SER A 65 -23.97 -2.21 2.03
N PRO A 66 -22.80 -1.59 1.74
CA PRO A 66 -21.64 -2.32 1.22
C PRO A 66 -21.26 -3.56 2.04
N LEU A 67 -21.48 -3.53 3.36
CA LEU A 67 -21.14 -4.62 4.27
C LEU A 67 -21.82 -5.95 3.93
N GLU A 68 -22.98 -5.93 3.27
CA GLU A 68 -23.70 -7.15 2.85
C GLU A 68 -22.89 -7.99 1.86
N PHE A 69 -21.93 -7.40 1.16
CA PHE A 69 -21.07 -8.11 0.21
C PHE A 69 -19.82 -8.73 0.85
N LYS A 70 -19.47 -8.33 2.07
CA LYS A 70 -18.26 -8.77 2.76
C LYS A 70 -18.19 -10.28 2.96
N ASP A 71 -19.32 -10.90 3.30
CA ASP A 71 -19.40 -12.33 3.58
C ASP A 71 -19.55 -13.19 2.33
N ILE A 72 -19.94 -12.61 1.20
CA ILE A 72 -20.19 -13.34 -0.05
C ILE A 72 -19.07 -13.19 -1.08
N LEU A 73 -18.28 -12.12 -1.01
CA LEU A 73 -17.14 -11.95 -1.90
C LEU A 73 -16.00 -12.92 -1.52
N PRO A 74 -15.26 -13.46 -2.51
CA PRO A 74 -14.19 -14.42 -2.25
C PRO A 74 -12.90 -13.75 -1.78
N PHE A 75 -12.34 -14.25 -0.66
CA PHE A 75 -11.06 -13.79 -0.09
C PHE A 75 -10.12 -14.97 0.26
N LYS A 76 -10.11 -16.04 -0.55
CA LYS A 76 -9.33 -17.26 -0.26
C LYS A 76 -7.84 -17.12 -0.56
N ASN A 77 -7.49 -16.26 -1.51
CA ASN A 77 -6.11 -15.99 -1.92
C ASN A 77 -5.99 -14.52 -2.38
N ILE A 78 -4.75 -14.05 -2.62
CA ILE A 78 -4.47 -12.66 -2.92
C ILE A 78 -5.10 -12.19 -4.25
N VAL A 79 -5.25 -13.06 -5.25
CA VAL A 79 -5.89 -12.75 -6.53
C VAL A 79 -7.38 -12.45 -6.33
N GLN A 80 -8.08 -13.32 -5.57
CA GLN A 80 -9.48 -13.09 -5.20
C GLN A 80 -9.62 -11.86 -4.31
N ALA A 81 -8.74 -11.72 -3.31
CA ALA A 81 -8.75 -10.58 -2.42
C ALA A 81 -8.58 -9.25 -3.16
N SER A 82 -7.74 -9.23 -4.20
CA SER A 82 -7.49 -8.03 -5.00
C SER A 82 -8.77 -7.52 -5.70
N ILE A 83 -9.46 -8.38 -6.44
CA ILE A 83 -10.70 -7.97 -7.12
C ILE A 83 -11.85 -7.72 -6.14
N SER A 84 -11.97 -8.54 -5.08
CA SER A 84 -13.01 -8.36 -4.05
C SER A 84 -12.82 -7.06 -3.27
N SER A 85 -11.58 -6.71 -2.91
CA SER A 85 -11.27 -5.43 -2.26
C SER A 85 -11.57 -4.24 -3.17
N ALA A 86 -11.29 -4.34 -4.47
CA ALA A 86 -11.63 -3.31 -5.45
C ALA A 86 -13.15 -3.12 -5.57
N ILE A 87 -13.92 -4.20 -5.54
CA ILE A 87 -15.39 -4.15 -5.50
C ILE A 87 -15.87 -3.42 -4.22
N MET A 88 -15.30 -3.75 -3.06
CA MET A 88 -15.63 -3.05 -1.81
C MET A 88 -15.26 -1.56 -1.88
N GLN A 89 -14.16 -1.20 -2.49
CA GLN A 89 -13.79 0.20 -2.75
C GLN A 89 -14.86 0.91 -3.58
N CYS A 90 -15.29 0.32 -4.71
CA CYS A 90 -16.36 0.87 -5.54
C CYS A 90 -17.68 1.05 -4.76
N LEU A 91 -18.07 0.06 -3.97
CA LEU A 91 -19.33 0.11 -3.20
C LEU A 91 -19.32 1.23 -2.15
N TRP A 92 -18.18 1.47 -1.48
CA TRP A 92 -18.04 2.58 -0.55
C TRP A 92 -17.99 3.95 -1.24
N ASP A 93 -17.42 4.02 -2.45
CA ASP A 93 -17.48 5.22 -3.27
C ASP A 93 -18.93 5.56 -3.66
N ILE A 94 -19.68 4.59 -4.22
CA ILE A 94 -21.12 4.73 -4.52
C ILE A 94 -21.91 5.14 -3.27
N GLN A 95 -21.63 4.51 -2.12
CA GLN A 95 -22.30 4.83 -0.85
C GLN A 95 -22.09 6.30 -0.47
N GLY A 96 -20.85 6.79 -0.58
CA GLY A 96 -20.51 8.16 -0.26
C GLY A 96 -21.19 9.16 -1.18
N GLN A 97 -21.25 8.86 -2.46
CA GLN A 97 -21.95 9.72 -3.46
C GLN A 97 -23.46 9.80 -3.15
N ILE A 98 -24.10 8.67 -2.82
CA ILE A 98 -25.53 8.62 -2.44
C ILE A 98 -25.80 9.42 -1.16
N GLU A 99 -24.94 9.29 -0.14
CA GLU A 99 -25.08 9.99 1.13
C GLU A 99 -24.61 11.45 1.07
N LYS A 100 -24.02 11.88 -0.04
CA LYS A 100 -23.40 13.19 -0.21
C LYS A 100 -22.34 13.47 0.84
N LYS A 101 -21.51 12.46 1.12
CA LYS A 101 -20.39 12.49 2.04
C LYS A 101 -19.13 11.91 1.40
N ALA A 102 -17.96 12.40 1.78
CA ALA A 102 -16.72 11.74 1.46
C ALA A 102 -16.60 10.41 2.23
N ILE A 103 -15.80 9.47 1.73
CA ILE A 103 -15.62 8.15 2.38
C ILE A 103 -15.13 8.34 3.83
N ASN A 104 -14.17 9.22 4.07
CA ASN A 104 -13.66 9.50 5.42
C ASN A 104 -14.74 10.09 6.37
N GLU A 105 -15.70 10.85 5.82
CA GLU A 105 -16.81 11.40 6.60
C GLU A 105 -17.81 10.31 7.02
N ILE A 106 -18.06 9.30 6.16
CA ILE A 106 -18.87 8.12 6.51
C ILE A 106 -18.25 7.40 7.72
N PHE A 107 -16.91 7.31 7.73
CA PHE A 107 -16.17 6.67 8.82
C PHE A 107 -15.73 7.64 9.94
N HIS A 108 -16.43 8.78 10.07
CA HIS A 108 -16.19 9.77 11.15
C HIS A 108 -14.80 10.39 11.10
N GLN A 109 -14.51 11.14 10.03
CA GLN A 109 -13.26 11.85 9.82
C GLN A 109 -12.61 12.39 11.11
N LYS A 110 -11.35 12.04 11.32
CA LYS A 110 -10.52 12.47 12.46
C LYS A 110 -9.49 13.52 12.07
N ARG A 111 -9.05 13.52 10.80
CA ARG A 111 -7.90 14.29 10.33
C ARG A 111 -8.23 15.08 9.07
N LYS A 112 -7.57 16.22 8.93
CA LYS A 112 -7.64 17.09 7.73
C LYS A 112 -6.39 16.98 6.85
N GLN A 113 -5.32 16.43 7.41
CA GLN A 113 -4.01 16.30 6.76
C GLN A 113 -3.33 15.02 7.22
N ILE A 114 -2.66 14.33 6.29
CA ILE A 114 -1.95 13.07 6.51
C ILE A 114 -0.46 13.28 6.24
N GLU A 115 0.40 12.67 7.05
CA GLU A 115 1.82 12.56 6.77
C GLU A 115 2.07 11.43 5.77
N VAL A 116 2.86 11.72 4.73
CA VAL A 116 3.10 10.84 3.59
C VAL A 116 4.59 10.64 3.42
N TYR A 117 5.02 9.41 3.20
CA TYR A 117 6.40 9.13 2.83
C TYR A 117 6.58 8.86 1.34
N ALA A 118 7.74 9.24 0.81
CA ALA A 118 8.09 8.93 -0.56
C ALA A 118 8.73 7.53 -0.68
N ASN A 119 8.04 6.58 -1.31
CA ASN A 119 8.69 5.40 -1.85
C ASN A 119 9.23 5.77 -3.24
N PHE A 120 10.55 5.90 -3.37
CA PHE A 120 11.19 6.30 -4.63
C PHE A 120 11.92 5.16 -5.34
N ASN A 121 11.60 3.92 -4.95
CA ASN A 121 12.21 2.72 -5.51
C ASN A 121 11.97 2.58 -7.02
N ARG A 122 10.72 2.73 -7.47
CA ARG A 122 10.35 2.54 -8.89
C ARG A 122 10.75 3.72 -9.77
N SER A 123 10.82 4.93 -9.24
CA SER A 123 11.34 6.10 -9.97
C SER A 123 12.87 6.11 -10.10
N THR A 124 13.58 5.27 -9.33
CA THR A 124 15.04 5.09 -9.46
C THR A 124 15.33 3.98 -10.46
N ILE A 125 15.32 4.32 -11.75
CA ILE A 125 15.55 3.36 -12.84
C ILE A 125 17.02 2.93 -12.90
N ASP A 126 17.94 3.90 -12.78
CA ASP A 126 19.37 3.64 -12.66
C ASP A 126 19.70 3.23 -11.21
N ARG A 127 20.09 1.96 -11.04
CA ARG A 127 20.43 1.34 -9.74
C ARG A 127 21.89 1.45 -9.36
N THR A 128 22.72 2.16 -10.15
CA THR A 128 24.08 2.53 -9.76
C THR A 128 24.07 3.50 -8.56
N LEU A 129 25.20 3.64 -7.88
CA LEU A 129 25.31 4.59 -6.75
C LEU A 129 25.04 6.03 -7.21
N GLU A 130 25.46 6.40 -8.42
CA GLU A 130 25.21 7.74 -8.96
C GLU A 130 23.72 7.95 -9.29
N GLY A 131 23.06 6.97 -9.92
CA GLY A 131 21.63 7.04 -10.22
C GLY A 131 20.79 7.14 -8.94
N VAL A 132 21.12 6.34 -7.91
CA VAL A 132 20.47 6.42 -6.58
C VAL A 132 20.70 7.79 -5.95
N LYS A 133 21.93 8.31 -6.01
CA LYS A 133 22.29 9.66 -5.49
C LYS A 133 21.49 10.77 -6.18
N LEU A 134 21.39 10.69 -7.52
CA LEU A 134 20.68 11.71 -8.30
C LEU A 134 19.20 11.73 -7.94
N ASN A 135 18.51 10.57 -7.92
CA ASN A 135 17.11 10.51 -7.60
C ASN A 135 16.85 10.86 -6.12
N SER A 136 17.72 10.47 -5.21
CA SER A 136 17.65 10.87 -3.79
C SER A 136 17.67 12.40 -3.62
N LYS A 137 18.48 13.12 -4.40
CA LYS A 137 18.49 14.60 -4.41
C LYS A 137 17.15 15.17 -4.86
N ILE A 138 16.56 14.62 -5.93
CA ILE A 138 15.24 15.03 -6.41
C ILE A 138 14.18 14.85 -5.31
N VAL A 139 14.16 13.69 -4.64
CA VAL A 139 13.21 13.42 -3.55
C VAL A 139 13.43 14.36 -2.37
N ARG A 140 14.68 14.60 -1.98
CA ARG A 140 15.06 15.53 -0.89
C ARG A 140 14.51 16.93 -1.14
N ASP A 141 14.61 17.42 -2.37
CA ASP A 141 14.19 18.76 -2.75
C ASP A 141 12.67 18.95 -2.72
N HIS A 142 11.88 17.83 -2.67
CA HIS A 142 10.44 17.85 -2.38
C HIS A 142 10.09 17.91 -0.88
N GLY A 143 11.09 17.87 0.02
CA GLY A 143 10.93 18.13 1.43
C GLY A 143 10.28 17.02 2.26
N TYR A 144 10.29 15.78 1.79
CA TYR A 144 9.79 14.65 2.57
C TYR A 144 10.60 14.41 3.83
N LYS A 145 9.92 14.14 4.94
CA LYS A 145 10.54 13.79 6.23
C LYS A 145 10.80 12.28 6.37
N PHE A 146 10.11 11.48 5.57
CA PHE A 146 10.20 10.04 5.54
C PHE A 146 10.36 9.57 4.10
N VAL A 147 11.31 8.68 3.86
CA VAL A 147 11.62 8.15 2.53
C VAL A 147 11.86 6.64 2.59
N LYS A 148 11.35 5.88 1.61
CA LYS A 148 11.51 4.43 1.51
C LYS A 148 12.22 4.03 0.22
N PHE A 149 13.11 3.04 0.33
CA PHE A 149 13.86 2.47 -0.80
C PHE A 149 14.09 0.97 -0.60
N ALA A 150 14.10 0.21 -1.69
CA ALA A 150 14.43 -1.21 -1.69
C ALA A 150 15.81 -1.43 -2.37
N PRO A 151 16.91 -1.48 -1.61
CA PRO A 151 18.27 -1.41 -2.16
C PRO A 151 18.86 -2.76 -2.59
N PHE A 152 18.23 -3.89 -2.26
CA PHE A 152 18.85 -5.22 -2.31
C PHE A 152 18.53 -6.01 -3.58
N ASP A 153 18.64 -5.39 -4.76
CA ASP A 153 18.30 -6.02 -6.04
C ASP A 153 19.11 -7.29 -6.33
N GLU A 154 20.36 -7.34 -5.88
CA GLU A 154 21.28 -8.45 -6.12
C GLU A 154 21.10 -9.62 -5.14
N VAL A 155 20.33 -9.42 -4.07
CA VAL A 155 20.06 -10.49 -3.11
C VAL A 155 18.96 -11.39 -3.65
N ILE A 156 19.30 -12.66 -3.88
CA ILE A 156 18.35 -13.70 -4.29
C ILE A 156 17.84 -14.40 -3.03
N PRO A 157 16.52 -14.50 -2.83
CA PRO A 157 15.96 -15.20 -1.68
C PRO A 157 16.24 -16.72 -1.74
N ASN A 158 16.18 -17.40 -0.58
CA ASN A 158 16.29 -18.85 -0.42
C ASN A 158 17.64 -19.47 -0.84
N ILE A 159 18.74 -18.71 -0.75
CA ILE A 159 20.10 -19.22 -0.93
C ILE A 159 20.88 -19.20 0.39
N GLU A 160 22.08 -19.74 0.36
CA GLU A 160 22.96 -19.81 1.53
C GLU A 160 23.30 -18.43 2.11
N THR A 161 23.35 -18.34 3.45
CA THR A 161 23.61 -17.11 4.18
C THR A 161 24.86 -16.37 3.68
N ASN A 162 25.97 -17.07 3.46
CA ASN A 162 27.22 -16.46 2.99
C ASN A 162 27.08 -15.77 1.62
N THR A 163 26.29 -16.35 0.72
CA THR A 163 26.00 -15.76 -0.59
C THR A 163 25.13 -14.50 -0.45
N ILE A 164 24.13 -14.55 0.43
CA ILE A 164 23.30 -13.38 0.78
C ILE A 164 24.18 -12.25 1.34
N LEU A 165 25.07 -12.57 2.29
CA LEU A 165 25.96 -11.58 2.91
C LEU A 165 26.92 -10.90 1.92
N LYS A 166 27.38 -11.62 0.89
CA LYS A 166 28.20 -11.03 -0.17
C LYS A 166 27.37 -10.11 -1.06
N SER A 167 26.19 -10.57 -1.50
CA SER A 167 25.33 -9.82 -2.43
C SER A 167 24.68 -8.59 -1.79
N MET A 168 24.43 -8.57 -0.47
CA MET A 168 23.85 -7.42 0.21
C MET A 168 24.77 -6.19 0.25
N ARG A 169 26.08 -6.33 0.00
CA ARG A 169 27.05 -5.20 0.08
C ARG A 169 26.65 -4.05 -0.81
N LYS A 170 26.27 -4.31 -2.05
CA LYS A 170 25.80 -3.26 -2.98
C LYS A 170 24.57 -2.52 -2.45
N GLY A 171 23.66 -3.23 -1.76
CA GLY A 171 22.53 -2.62 -1.11
C GLY A 171 22.94 -1.71 0.06
N LEU A 172 23.92 -2.11 0.86
CA LEU A 172 24.48 -1.29 1.94
C LEU A 172 25.14 -0.01 1.40
N ASP A 173 25.89 -0.11 0.30
CA ASP A 173 26.50 1.06 -0.36
C ASP A 173 25.42 2.05 -0.84
N ARG A 174 24.28 1.54 -1.39
CA ARG A 174 23.14 2.39 -1.74
C ARG A 174 22.52 3.08 -0.51
N ILE A 175 22.37 2.37 0.62
CA ILE A 175 21.86 2.96 1.86
C ILE A 175 22.78 4.08 2.35
N GLU A 176 24.08 3.89 2.27
CA GLU A 176 25.08 4.91 2.64
C GLU A 176 24.90 6.18 1.79
N VAL A 177 24.85 6.05 0.47
CA VAL A 177 24.59 7.16 -0.46
C VAL A 177 23.26 7.88 -0.14
N ILE A 178 22.19 7.13 0.15
CA ILE A 178 20.90 7.70 0.53
C ILE A 178 21.04 8.50 1.82
N ARG A 179 21.69 7.95 2.86
CA ARG A 179 21.91 8.63 4.13
C ARG A 179 22.74 9.90 3.97
N ASP A 180 23.78 9.88 3.15
CA ASP A 180 24.60 11.04 2.86
C ASP A 180 23.80 12.17 2.19
N VAL A 181 22.92 11.84 1.23
CA VAL A 181 22.09 12.83 0.54
C VAL A 181 21.04 13.44 1.46
N PHE A 182 20.35 12.63 2.26
CA PHE A 182 19.25 13.10 3.11
C PHE A 182 19.72 13.68 4.45
N GLY A 183 20.93 13.36 4.87
CA GLY A 183 21.47 13.78 6.17
C GLY A 183 20.77 13.09 7.36
N PRO A 184 21.11 13.45 8.60
CA PRO A 184 20.68 12.70 9.79
C PRO A 184 19.20 12.91 10.19
N LYS A 185 18.55 13.96 9.70
CA LYS A 185 17.21 14.36 10.14
C LYS A 185 16.05 13.66 9.42
N VAL A 186 16.31 13.13 8.21
CA VAL A 186 15.28 12.44 7.44
C VAL A 186 15.21 10.98 7.88
N ASN A 187 14.00 10.49 8.11
CA ASN A 187 13.73 9.10 8.46
C ASN A 187 13.81 8.22 7.22
N ILE A 188 14.81 7.35 7.16
CA ILE A 188 15.04 6.42 6.06
C ILE A 188 14.44 5.07 6.44
N MET A 189 13.65 4.52 5.54
CA MET A 189 13.01 3.21 5.62
C MET A 189 13.55 2.32 4.51
N ILE A 190 13.89 1.09 4.85
CA ILE A 190 14.47 0.13 3.92
C ILE A 190 13.57 -1.08 3.78
N ASP A 191 13.20 -1.38 2.54
CA ASP A 191 12.40 -2.54 2.18
C ASP A 191 13.30 -3.65 1.65
N CYS A 192 13.16 -4.82 2.23
CA CYS A 192 13.95 -6.02 1.91
C CYS A 192 13.24 -6.99 0.98
N HIS A 193 11.93 -6.83 0.71
CA HIS A 193 11.15 -7.70 -0.16
C HIS A 193 11.35 -9.21 0.13
N TRP A 194 11.41 -9.61 1.43
CA TRP A 194 11.60 -11.00 1.91
C TRP A 194 12.87 -11.70 1.38
N ARG A 195 13.91 -10.95 1.03
CA ARG A 195 15.10 -11.49 0.36
C ARG A 195 16.10 -12.18 1.29
N PHE A 196 15.95 -12.05 2.61
CA PHE A 196 16.88 -12.56 3.58
C PHE A 196 16.35 -13.81 4.26
N ASN A 197 17.27 -14.71 4.68
CA ASN A 197 17.00 -15.67 5.74
C ASN A 197 17.25 -15.04 7.11
N TYR A 198 16.92 -15.72 8.18
CA TYR A 198 17.02 -15.17 9.54
C TYR A 198 18.44 -14.70 9.90
N ASP A 199 19.46 -15.54 9.65
CA ASP A 199 20.84 -15.23 10.04
C ASP A 199 21.40 -14.05 9.25
N ALA A 200 21.12 -13.99 7.95
CA ALA A 200 21.50 -12.86 7.12
C ALA A 200 20.75 -11.58 7.53
N ALA A 201 19.48 -11.66 7.92
CA ALA A 201 18.72 -10.52 8.41
C ALA A 201 19.26 -9.98 9.74
N VAL A 202 19.71 -10.86 10.64
CA VAL A 202 20.41 -10.47 11.89
C VAL A 202 21.71 -9.73 11.57
N GLN A 203 22.48 -10.21 10.59
CA GLN A 203 23.71 -9.52 10.18
C GLN A 203 23.40 -8.18 9.48
N LEU A 204 22.37 -8.13 8.63
CA LEU A 204 21.90 -6.89 8.02
C LEU A 204 21.57 -5.84 9.08
N LEU A 205 20.84 -6.20 10.14
CA LEU A 205 20.50 -5.28 11.23
C LEU A 205 21.74 -4.72 11.92
N LYS A 206 22.80 -5.53 12.11
CA LYS A 206 24.06 -5.04 12.68
C LYS A 206 24.75 -4.02 11.79
N GLU A 207 24.79 -4.27 10.47
CA GLU A 207 25.36 -3.35 9.49
C GLU A 207 24.53 -2.05 9.39
N CYS A 208 23.19 -2.15 9.49
CA CYS A 208 22.30 -1.00 9.40
C CYS A 208 22.32 -0.08 10.63
N LYS A 209 22.86 -0.52 11.78
CA LYS A 209 22.93 0.29 13.00
C LYS A 209 23.54 1.67 12.78
N LYS A 210 24.58 1.78 11.95
CA LYS A 210 25.27 3.04 11.65
C LYS A 210 24.46 4.04 10.81
N TYR A 211 23.42 3.56 10.11
CA TYR A 211 22.64 4.39 9.20
C TYR A 211 21.43 5.06 9.85
N ASN A 212 21.14 4.81 11.13
CA ASN A 212 19.99 5.38 11.86
C ASN A 212 18.67 5.25 11.09
N LEU A 213 18.32 4.01 10.71
CA LEU A 213 17.11 3.72 9.96
C LEU A 213 15.88 3.88 10.85
N TYR A 214 14.78 4.37 10.27
CA TYR A 214 13.49 4.44 10.96
C TYR A 214 12.83 3.05 11.06
N TRP A 215 12.78 2.30 9.94
CA TRP A 215 12.41 0.89 9.96
C TRP A 215 13.14 0.04 8.93
N LEU A 216 13.12 -1.27 9.19
CA LEU A 216 13.44 -2.33 8.24
C LEU A 216 12.16 -3.07 7.91
N GLU A 217 11.80 -3.20 6.63
CA GLU A 217 10.55 -3.75 6.13
C GLU A 217 10.76 -5.11 5.49
N CYS A 218 9.88 -6.07 5.77
CA CYS A 218 9.81 -7.39 5.12
C CYS A 218 11.16 -8.10 4.97
N PRO A 219 12.01 -8.24 6.03
CA PRO A 219 13.35 -8.81 5.87
C PRO A 219 13.33 -10.31 5.53
N ILE A 220 12.45 -11.09 6.14
CA ILE A 220 12.30 -12.54 5.94
C ILE A 220 10.87 -12.91 5.58
N GLU A 221 10.68 -14.11 5.03
CA GLU A 221 9.38 -14.61 4.62
C GLU A 221 8.34 -14.58 5.75
N GLU A 222 7.17 -14.05 5.47
CA GLU A 222 6.04 -13.84 6.39
C GLU A 222 5.06 -15.02 6.35
N ASN A 223 5.43 -16.10 6.98
CA ASN A 223 4.56 -17.26 7.18
C ASN A 223 4.43 -17.61 8.68
N ILE A 224 3.45 -18.45 9.03
CA ILE A 224 3.15 -18.83 10.41
C ILE A 224 4.32 -19.55 11.09
N LYS A 225 5.14 -20.28 10.33
CA LYS A 225 6.30 -20.98 10.86
C LYS A 225 7.40 -20.02 11.32
N ASN A 226 7.44 -18.83 10.76
CA ASN A 226 8.46 -17.81 11.03
C ASN A 226 8.07 -16.81 12.12
N LEU A 227 6.89 -16.91 12.76
CA LEU A 227 6.44 -15.95 13.76
C LEU A 227 7.46 -15.68 14.87
N SER A 228 8.06 -16.75 15.44
CA SER A 228 9.07 -16.62 16.50
C SER A 228 10.36 -15.97 15.99
N LEU A 229 10.76 -16.24 14.75
CA LEU A 229 11.94 -15.64 14.13
C LEU A 229 11.73 -14.17 13.85
N ILE A 230 10.54 -13.79 13.32
CA ILE A 230 10.18 -12.39 13.06
C ILE A 230 10.16 -11.61 14.38
N ARG A 231 9.54 -12.16 15.45
CA ARG A 231 9.56 -11.53 16.77
C ARG A 231 10.99 -11.32 17.29
N LYS A 232 11.88 -12.33 17.17
CA LYS A 232 13.30 -12.19 17.55
C LYS A 232 13.99 -11.09 16.73
N LEU A 233 13.73 -11.01 15.43
CA LEU A 233 14.25 -9.91 14.59
C LEU A 233 13.75 -8.56 15.03
N ARG A 234 12.45 -8.42 15.35
CA ARG A 234 11.87 -7.18 15.89
C ARG A 234 12.61 -6.73 17.15
N LEU A 235 12.74 -7.62 18.14
CA LEU A 235 13.44 -7.29 19.40
C LEU A 235 14.89 -6.88 19.14
N LYS A 236 15.55 -7.54 18.18
CA LYS A 236 16.92 -7.19 17.78
C LYS A 236 16.98 -5.83 17.08
N ALA A 237 16.07 -5.54 16.15
CA ALA A 237 15.98 -4.26 15.48
C ALA A 237 15.74 -3.13 16.50
N ASN A 238 14.80 -3.32 17.43
CA ASN A 238 14.49 -2.35 18.48
C ASN A 238 15.71 -2.07 19.38
N SER A 239 16.57 -3.06 19.67
CA SER A 239 17.82 -2.84 20.42
C SER A 239 18.82 -1.92 19.69
N PHE A 240 18.60 -1.66 18.41
CA PHE A 240 19.37 -0.72 17.58
C PHE A 240 18.61 0.58 17.26
N GLY A 241 17.41 0.77 17.84
CA GLY A 241 16.54 1.91 17.56
C GLY A 241 15.79 1.81 16.22
N ILE A 242 15.81 0.64 15.57
CA ILE A 242 15.17 0.39 14.28
C ILE A 242 13.82 -0.33 14.53
N LYS A 243 12.73 0.15 13.95
CA LYS A 243 11.44 -0.56 13.95
C LYS A 243 11.44 -1.70 12.93
N LEU A 244 10.63 -2.71 13.17
CA LEU A 244 10.37 -3.76 12.17
C LEU A 244 8.97 -3.53 11.57
N ALA A 245 8.86 -3.51 10.23
CA ALA A 245 7.62 -3.28 9.48
C ALA A 245 7.33 -4.44 8.51
N GLY A 246 6.04 -4.66 8.18
CA GLY A 246 5.65 -5.69 7.22
C GLY A 246 4.16 -5.98 7.15
N LEU A 247 3.81 -7.12 6.53
CA LEU A 247 2.46 -7.67 6.35
C LEU A 247 1.62 -6.97 5.26
N GLU A 248 2.25 -6.49 4.20
CA GLU A 248 1.58 -5.81 3.09
C GLU A 248 0.65 -6.70 2.26
N THR A 249 0.85 -8.03 2.29
CA THR A 249 0.08 -8.98 1.46
C THR A 249 -1.00 -9.73 2.25
N LYS A 250 -1.27 -9.36 3.51
CA LYS A 250 -2.24 -10.08 4.33
C LYS A 250 -3.69 -9.71 3.96
N ILE A 251 -4.53 -10.74 3.95
CA ILE A 251 -5.92 -10.66 3.51
C ILE A 251 -6.82 -10.59 4.74
N LEU A 252 -7.67 -9.57 4.80
CA LEU A 252 -8.62 -9.31 5.87
C LEU A 252 -7.94 -9.20 7.26
N LYS A 253 -8.63 -8.70 8.24
CA LYS A 253 -8.17 -8.61 9.64
C LYS A 253 -7.65 -9.94 10.19
N LYS A 254 -8.31 -11.05 9.81
CA LYS A 254 -7.88 -12.40 10.23
C LYS A 254 -6.45 -12.74 9.81
N GLY A 255 -5.97 -12.20 8.67
CA GLY A 255 -4.59 -12.42 8.20
C GLY A 255 -3.52 -11.80 9.08
N PHE A 256 -3.89 -10.83 9.92
CA PHE A 256 -2.98 -10.16 10.87
C PHE A 256 -2.98 -10.80 12.25
N HIS A 257 -4.03 -11.57 12.60
CA HIS A 257 -4.28 -12.04 13.96
C HIS A 257 -3.10 -12.75 14.63
N GLU A 258 -2.53 -13.76 13.97
CA GLU A 258 -1.40 -14.53 14.55
C GLU A 258 -0.13 -13.67 14.67
N TYR A 259 0.08 -12.73 13.77
CA TYR A 259 1.23 -11.83 13.82
C TYR A 259 1.09 -10.80 14.96
N VAL A 260 -0.11 -10.28 15.21
CA VAL A 260 -0.42 -9.42 16.36
C VAL A 260 -0.19 -10.18 17.66
N LYS A 261 -0.78 -11.37 17.78
CA LYS A 261 -0.66 -12.24 18.96
C LYS A 261 0.79 -12.61 19.29
N ALA A 262 1.60 -12.82 18.24
CA ALA A 262 3.02 -13.18 18.38
C ALA A 262 3.93 -11.94 18.52
N GLU A 263 3.40 -10.72 18.54
CA GLU A 263 4.14 -9.45 18.66
C GLU A 263 5.28 -9.33 17.64
N THR A 264 5.00 -9.61 16.36
CA THR A 264 6.03 -9.76 15.33
C THR A 264 6.56 -8.44 14.80
N TYR A 265 5.75 -7.38 14.74
CA TYR A 265 6.07 -6.10 14.09
C TYR A 265 5.73 -4.90 14.96
N ASP A 266 6.48 -3.81 14.80
CA ASP A 266 6.18 -2.49 15.37
C ASP A 266 5.22 -1.70 14.48
N VAL A 267 5.24 -1.98 13.16
CA VAL A 267 4.43 -1.35 12.13
C VAL A 267 3.84 -2.45 11.25
N MET A 268 2.52 -2.48 11.11
CA MET A 268 1.86 -3.37 10.15
C MET A 268 1.25 -2.56 9.02
N MET A 269 1.39 -3.10 7.79
CA MET A 269 1.23 -2.35 6.56
C MET A 269 0.13 -2.95 5.66
N PRO A 270 -1.15 -2.99 6.10
CA PRO A 270 -2.21 -3.51 5.25
C PRO A 270 -2.34 -2.67 3.97
N ASP A 271 -2.63 -3.35 2.86
CA ASP A 271 -2.87 -2.72 1.57
C ASP A 271 -4.37 -2.78 1.24
N ILE A 272 -4.98 -1.64 0.93
CA ILE A 272 -6.41 -1.55 0.65
C ILE A 272 -6.86 -2.45 -0.50
N LYS A 273 -5.94 -2.79 -1.40
CA LYS A 273 -6.20 -3.69 -2.53
C LYS A 273 -6.33 -5.16 -2.13
N TYR A 274 -5.86 -5.55 -0.95
CA TYR A 274 -5.84 -6.96 -0.50
C TYR A 274 -6.55 -7.15 0.84
N ALA A 275 -6.57 -6.11 1.65
CA ALA A 275 -7.06 -6.19 3.02
C ALA A 275 -8.60 -6.28 3.14
N GLY A 276 -9.36 -6.13 2.05
CA GLY A 276 -10.82 -6.24 2.08
C GLY A 276 -11.58 -4.92 1.87
N GLY A 277 -10.87 -3.83 1.55
CA GLY A 277 -11.47 -2.53 1.27
C GLY A 277 -11.51 -1.59 2.48
N PRO A 278 -12.22 -0.44 2.35
CA PRO A 278 -12.18 0.67 3.30
C PRO A 278 -12.53 0.32 4.74
N ASP A 279 -13.63 -0.36 4.97
CA ASP A 279 -14.12 -0.73 6.30
C ASP A 279 -13.20 -1.72 7.02
N GLU A 280 -12.66 -2.70 6.27
CA GLU A 280 -11.74 -3.69 6.83
C GLU A 280 -10.40 -3.07 7.22
N MET A 281 -9.90 -2.10 6.44
CA MET A 281 -8.69 -1.34 6.78
C MET A 281 -8.84 -0.63 8.14
N LEU A 282 -9.99 -0.04 8.44
CA LEU A 282 -10.25 0.60 9.73
C LEU A 282 -10.41 -0.42 10.87
N ASP A 283 -10.97 -1.59 10.59
CA ASP A 283 -11.07 -2.66 11.59
C ASP A 283 -9.70 -3.28 11.90
N ILE A 284 -8.80 -3.33 10.92
CA ILE A 284 -7.39 -3.66 11.12
C ILE A 284 -6.73 -2.58 11.98
N GLU A 285 -6.85 -1.31 11.62
CA GLU A 285 -6.26 -0.18 12.37
C GLU A 285 -6.66 -0.22 13.86
N LYS A 286 -7.95 -0.37 14.17
CA LYS A 286 -8.44 -0.49 15.55
C LYS A 286 -7.78 -1.66 16.30
N THR A 287 -7.55 -2.77 15.62
CA THR A 287 -6.89 -3.94 16.22
C THR A 287 -5.42 -3.66 16.49
N LEU A 288 -4.72 -3.00 15.57
CA LEU A 288 -3.31 -2.67 15.71
C LEU A 288 -3.06 -1.70 16.86
N ILE A 289 -3.85 -0.62 16.94
CA ILE A 289 -3.75 0.38 18.03
C ILE A 289 -3.92 -0.26 19.40
N LYS A 290 -4.94 -1.13 19.56
CA LYS A 290 -5.17 -1.85 20.82
C LYS A 290 -3.96 -2.69 21.28
N ASN A 291 -3.07 -3.03 20.37
CA ASN A 291 -1.87 -3.81 20.62
C ASN A 291 -0.57 -2.98 20.53
N ASN A 292 -0.65 -1.65 20.54
CA ASN A 292 0.48 -0.72 20.42
C ASN A 292 1.31 -0.94 19.14
N ILE A 293 0.64 -1.30 18.04
CA ILE A 293 1.25 -1.50 16.73
C ILE A 293 0.82 -0.35 15.82
N SER A 294 1.79 0.30 15.17
CA SER A 294 1.50 1.39 14.24
C SER A 294 0.85 0.87 12.95
N PHE A 295 -0.17 1.57 12.48
CA PHE A 295 -0.81 1.35 11.19
C PHE A 295 -0.15 2.27 10.15
N SER A 296 0.45 1.69 9.11
CA SER A 296 1.06 2.43 7.99
C SER A 296 0.70 1.73 6.69
N PRO A 297 -0.34 2.17 5.96
CA PRO A 297 -0.81 1.42 4.80
C PRO A 297 0.22 1.38 3.67
N HIS A 298 0.45 0.16 3.15
CA HIS A 298 1.19 -0.09 1.92
C HIS A 298 0.40 0.43 0.72
N ASN A 299 1.01 1.29 -0.10
CA ASN A 299 0.31 1.93 -1.23
C ASN A 299 1.24 2.31 -2.38
N PRO A 300 1.99 1.39 -2.99
CA PRO A 300 2.85 1.64 -4.14
C PRO A 300 2.09 1.49 -5.46
N SER A 301 0.87 2.01 -5.57
CA SER A 301 -0.06 1.69 -6.65
C SER A 301 -0.58 2.93 -7.36
N GLY A 302 -1.66 2.76 -8.11
CA GLY A 302 -2.27 3.80 -8.93
C GLY A 302 -3.08 4.82 -8.13
N PRO A 303 -3.65 5.80 -8.84
CA PRO A 303 -4.28 6.97 -8.23
C PRO A 303 -5.58 6.65 -7.47
N ILE A 304 -6.29 5.58 -7.83
CA ILE A 304 -7.54 5.19 -7.16
C ILE A 304 -7.24 4.53 -5.80
N SER A 305 -6.25 3.62 -5.76
CA SER A 305 -5.78 3.04 -4.50
C SER A 305 -5.24 4.13 -3.56
N HIS A 306 -4.50 5.11 -4.11
CA HIS A 306 -4.00 6.26 -3.37
C HIS A 306 -5.14 7.08 -2.75
N ALA A 307 -6.15 7.43 -3.56
CA ALA A 307 -7.30 8.20 -3.08
C ALA A 307 -8.06 7.48 -1.96
N HIS A 308 -8.36 6.19 -2.12
CA HIS A 308 -9.00 5.39 -1.08
C HIS A 308 -8.16 5.32 0.20
N THR A 309 -6.85 5.07 0.07
CA THR A 309 -5.94 5.01 1.22
C THR A 309 -5.87 6.35 1.95
N LEU A 310 -5.85 7.46 1.21
CA LEU A 310 -5.88 8.80 1.78
C LEU A 310 -7.17 9.05 2.58
N GLN A 311 -8.34 8.67 2.01
CA GLN A 311 -9.63 8.76 2.70
C GLN A 311 -9.62 7.94 4.01
N ILE A 312 -9.08 6.73 3.98
CA ILE A 312 -9.00 5.87 5.18
C ILE A 312 -8.04 6.46 6.22
N CYS A 313 -6.87 6.94 5.83
CA CYS A 313 -5.96 7.64 6.74
C CYS A 313 -6.62 8.87 7.39
N GLY A 314 -7.55 9.53 6.68
CA GLY A 314 -8.38 10.61 7.22
C GLY A 314 -9.32 10.18 8.34
N ALA A 315 -9.72 8.91 8.40
CA ALA A 315 -10.64 8.35 9.38
C ALA A 315 -9.95 7.58 10.53
N THR A 316 -8.62 7.33 10.46
CA THR A 316 -7.88 6.59 11.50
C THR A 316 -7.84 7.32 12.84
N HIS A 317 -7.76 6.57 13.94
CA HIS A 317 -7.71 7.12 15.30
C HIS A 317 -6.34 7.75 15.61
N GLU A 318 -5.26 7.14 15.13
CA GLU A 318 -3.90 7.66 15.28
C GLU A 318 -3.32 8.18 13.95
N ASN A 319 -2.19 8.89 14.03
CA ASN A 319 -1.48 9.36 12.86
C ASN A 319 -0.93 8.18 12.06
N SER A 320 -1.51 7.97 10.88
CA SER A 320 -0.98 7.01 9.90
C SER A 320 0.10 7.70 9.07
N LEU A 321 1.19 6.98 8.84
CA LEU A 321 2.22 7.37 7.88
C LEU A 321 1.90 6.65 6.56
N MET A 322 1.38 7.39 5.58
CA MET A 322 0.87 6.82 4.34
C MET A 322 1.97 6.69 3.28
N GLU A 323 2.01 5.58 2.56
CA GLU A 323 2.90 5.41 1.41
C GLU A 323 2.44 6.21 0.20
N HIS A 324 3.40 6.79 -0.52
CA HIS A 324 3.21 7.35 -1.85
C HIS A 324 4.32 6.89 -2.78
N GLN A 325 3.94 6.30 -3.92
CA GLN A 325 4.89 5.93 -4.97
C GLN A 325 5.36 7.18 -5.70
N PHE A 326 6.53 7.68 -5.34
CA PHE A 326 7.06 8.94 -5.84
C PHE A 326 7.43 8.86 -7.32
N LYS A 327 6.75 9.66 -8.14
CA LYS A 327 7.03 9.90 -9.58
C LYS A 327 7.32 8.63 -10.41
N GLU A 328 6.62 7.54 -10.18
CA GLU A 328 6.76 6.35 -11.01
C GLU A 328 6.27 6.59 -12.44
N SER A 329 5.18 7.33 -12.61
CA SER A 329 4.56 7.58 -13.90
C SER A 329 3.80 8.90 -13.91
N ILE A 330 3.85 9.60 -15.05
CA ILE A 330 3.03 10.80 -15.30
C ILE A 330 1.54 10.49 -15.37
N TYR A 331 1.17 9.22 -15.58
CA TYR A 331 -0.21 8.79 -15.64
C TYR A 331 -0.92 8.81 -14.29
N PHE A 332 -0.18 8.93 -13.18
CA PHE A 332 -0.77 9.02 -11.86
C PHE A 332 -1.79 10.17 -11.75
N ASP A 333 -1.47 11.33 -12.30
CA ASP A 333 -2.35 12.49 -12.32
C ASP A 333 -3.17 12.59 -13.62
N LYS A 334 -2.59 12.25 -14.78
CA LYS A 334 -3.25 12.37 -16.09
C LYS A 334 -4.48 11.48 -16.24
N LEU A 335 -4.53 10.34 -15.54
CA LEU A 335 -5.68 9.44 -15.60
C LEU A 335 -6.90 9.96 -14.84
N LEU A 336 -6.78 10.99 -14.03
CA LEU A 336 -7.88 11.51 -13.21
C LEU A 336 -8.52 12.74 -13.86
N ASN A 337 -9.86 12.80 -13.83
CA ASN A 337 -10.58 14.05 -14.15
C ASN A 337 -10.33 15.11 -13.07
N THR A 338 -10.31 14.68 -11.80
CA THR A 338 -9.95 15.53 -10.66
C THR A 338 -8.69 14.92 -10.01
N PRO A 339 -7.54 15.60 -10.03
CA PRO A 339 -6.31 15.04 -9.48
C PRO A 339 -6.39 14.83 -7.95
N ASN A 340 -5.63 13.87 -7.46
CA ASN A 340 -5.41 13.70 -6.02
C ASN A 340 -4.81 15.00 -5.42
N PRO A 341 -5.06 15.25 -4.11
CA PRO A 341 -4.44 16.39 -3.44
C PRO A 341 -2.92 16.34 -3.54
N GLU A 342 -2.32 17.48 -3.88
CA GLU A 342 -0.86 17.62 -3.98
C GLU A 342 -0.18 17.30 -2.64
N ILE A 343 0.91 16.55 -2.69
CA ILE A 343 1.74 16.28 -1.53
C ILE A 343 2.79 17.37 -1.41
N LYS A 344 2.69 18.18 -0.36
CA LYS A 344 3.63 19.27 -0.05
C LYS A 344 4.44 18.94 1.19
N GLN A 345 5.77 18.90 1.06
CA GLN A 345 6.69 18.62 2.17
C GLN A 345 6.32 17.35 2.97
N GLY A 346 5.94 16.28 2.26
CA GLY A 346 5.52 15.03 2.87
C GLY A 346 4.16 15.07 3.56
N LYS A 347 3.28 15.99 3.19
CA LYS A 347 1.92 16.09 3.73
C LYS A 347 0.90 16.22 2.61
N SER A 348 -0.20 15.48 2.70
CA SER A 348 -1.36 15.56 1.83
C SER A 348 -2.58 16.02 2.61
N LEU A 349 -3.37 16.92 2.02
CA LEU A 349 -4.68 17.28 2.55
C LEU A 349 -5.70 16.18 2.20
N ILE A 350 -6.69 15.99 3.06
CA ILE A 350 -7.87 15.19 2.72
C ILE A 350 -8.77 16.05 1.83
N PRO A 351 -9.27 15.54 0.68
CA PRO A 351 -10.21 16.26 -0.17
C PRO A 351 -11.43 16.75 0.61
N LYS A 352 -11.82 18.00 0.38
CA LYS A 352 -13.03 18.58 0.97
C LYS A 352 -14.09 18.76 -0.12
N ASN A 353 -15.35 18.66 0.30
CA ASN A 353 -16.52 18.94 -0.56
C ASN A 353 -16.69 18.00 -1.76
N ASN A 354 -16.03 16.86 -1.77
CA ASN A 354 -16.20 15.80 -2.76
C ASN A 354 -16.96 14.63 -2.14
N TYR A 355 -17.99 14.15 -2.82
CA TYR A 355 -18.75 12.99 -2.36
C TYR A 355 -18.07 11.69 -2.80
N GLY A 356 -18.22 10.63 -2.03
CA GLY A 356 -17.58 9.35 -2.32
C GLY A 356 -16.06 9.42 -2.20
N LEU A 357 -15.37 8.89 -3.20
CA LEU A 357 -13.92 8.90 -3.29
C LEU A 357 -13.36 10.31 -3.57
N GLY A 358 -14.11 11.11 -4.32
CA GLY A 358 -13.73 12.47 -4.69
C GLY A 358 -12.81 12.58 -5.89
N VAL A 359 -12.44 11.45 -6.50
CA VAL A 359 -11.69 11.35 -7.77
C VAL A 359 -12.32 10.29 -8.65
N ASP A 360 -12.19 10.45 -9.95
CA ASP A 360 -12.67 9.51 -10.96
C ASP A 360 -11.70 9.42 -12.13
N ILE A 361 -11.74 8.28 -12.83
CA ILE A 361 -10.88 8.03 -13.99
C ILE A 361 -11.43 8.73 -15.24
N ASN A 362 -10.56 9.42 -15.94
CA ASN A 362 -10.82 9.86 -17.29
C ASN A 362 -10.79 8.66 -18.26
N LYS A 363 -11.96 8.12 -18.57
CA LYS A 363 -12.10 6.92 -19.41
C LYS A 363 -11.53 7.11 -20.83
N LEU A 364 -11.40 8.33 -21.31
CA LEU A 364 -10.79 8.61 -22.62
C LEU A 364 -9.28 8.32 -22.58
N GLU A 365 -8.61 8.72 -21.51
CA GLU A 365 -7.18 8.47 -21.32
C GLU A 365 -6.85 6.97 -21.24
N LEU A 366 -7.74 6.14 -20.68
CA LEU A 366 -7.56 4.68 -20.62
C LEU A 366 -7.44 4.01 -22.00
N LYS A 367 -7.92 4.63 -23.05
CA LYS A 367 -7.90 4.09 -24.43
C LYS A 367 -6.56 4.29 -25.14
N TYR A 368 -5.70 5.15 -24.60
CA TYR A 368 -4.45 5.56 -25.26
C TYR A 368 -3.19 5.07 -24.54
N ILE A 369 -3.35 4.19 -23.53
CA ILE A 369 -2.24 3.70 -22.70
C ILE A 369 -2.08 2.18 -22.84
#